data_9e579b87a7a38441acc71f1a947e0106
#
_entry.id   9e579b87a7a38441acc71f1a947e0106
#
_cell.length_a   1.000
_cell.length_b   1.000
_cell.length_c   1.000
_cell.angle_alpha   90.00
_cell.angle_beta   90.00
_cell.angle_gamma   90.00
#
_symmetry.space_group_name_H-M   'P 1'
#
loop_
_entity.id
_entity.type
_entity.pdbx_description
1 polymer ?
#
loop_
_entity_poly.entity_id
_entity_poly.type
_entity_poly.pdbx_seq_one_letter_code
_entity_poly.pdbx_strand_id
1 'polypeptide(L)'
;KSDLSLTHATRYYVSTRAQDAAGNYSSPATANGIIVDLVAPSSMVSIDSTTYNAAEWDAATAITGTAADTNSGVSLVETSIQRSTDSYYWTGSDWSAAEQWLSLIGTSTWNYAISSANLSDGATYTVRSRGIDAVGNVQTTYGSDSFIYDISEPNTALAIPNDYYNPAGWTANQPIQGTAADDYSGITKVEVLIKRATDSKYWSSSRWTADSTWFTATGTTTWQYTITADSLTDTETYTVRSRATDGSANLETTTGSDSFVFDSTLPASVVNIEREYYNDVNWSDVSSIAGTTSDTTSDMNTVEITLQRSSDYYYWSGTFWGPTQTWLSPNGLASWSYSIIAFYLADGATYLVQSRATDISGNVQTSLGSDSFTYDLTAPEPGTVSDGLTGGEQ
;
A
#
# COMPACT_ATOMS: atom_id res chain seq x y z
N LYS A 1 -77.19 -20.60 -3.29
CA LYS A 1 -76.74 -19.27 -3.64
C LYS A 1 -75.21 -19.31 -3.84
N SER A 2 -74.80 -19.35 -5.09
CA SER A 2 -73.41 -19.03 -5.47
C SER A 2 -73.24 -17.55 -5.27
N ASP A 3 -72.05 -17.08 -4.83
CA ASP A 3 -71.57 -15.70 -4.82
C ASP A 3 -71.88 -14.90 -3.56
N LEU A 4 -71.47 -15.44 -2.39
CA LEU A 4 -71.30 -14.59 -1.21
C LEU A 4 -69.97 -13.83 -1.38
N SER A 5 -70.01 -12.55 -1.68
CA SER A 5 -68.80 -11.70 -1.69
C SER A 5 -68.42 -11.45 -0.22
N LEU A 6 -67.30 -12.05 0.20
CA LEU A 6 -66.79 -11.91 1.55
C LEU A 6 -65.71 -10.82 1.60
N THR A 7 -65.71 -10.02 2.66
CA THR A 7 -64.78 -8.91 2.86
C THR A 7 -63.68 -9.29 3.84
N HIS A 8 -62.43 -8.95 3.53
CA HIS A 8 -61.27 -9.14 4.40
C HIS A 8 -61.47 -8.52 5.80
N ALA A 9 -60.92 -9.14 6.83
CA ALA A 9 -61.02 -8.74 8.24
C ALA A 9 -62.43 -8.69 8.80
N THR A 10 -63.41 -9.28 8.09
CA THR A 10 -64.82 -9.24 8.51
C THR A 10 -65.22 -10.57 9.11
N ARG A 11 -65.89 -10.52 10.28
CA ARG A 11 -66.42 -11.74 10.94
C ARG A 11 -67.86 -11.99 10.45
N TYR A 12 -68.08 -13.16 9.90
CA TYR A 12 -69.37 -13.63 9.41
C TYR A 12 -69.96 -14.69 10.33
N TYR A 13 -71.23 -14.63 10.59
CA TYR A 13 -71.94 -15.59 11.42
C TYR A 13 -72.95 -16.32 10.57
N VAL A 14 -73.04 -17.63 10.75
CA VAL A 14 -74.08 -18.47 10.18
C VAL A 14 -75.08 -18.74 11.26
N SER A 15 -76.32 -18.34 11.02
CA SER A 15 -77.47 -18.64 11.91
C SER A 15 -78.45 -19.55 11.22
N THR A 16 -78.89 -20.61 11.91
CA THR A 16 -79.86 -21.55 11.43
C THR A 16 -81.04 -21.60 12.38
N ARG A 17 -82.26 -21.83 11.83
CA ARG A 17 -83.44 -22.10 12.60
C ARG A 17 -84.26 -23.18 11.92
N ALA A 18 -84.89 -24.05 12.70
CA ALA A 18 -85.90 -25.02 12.21
C ALA A 18 -87.28 -24.44 12.17
N GLN A 19 -88.09 -24.91 11.22
CA GLN A 19 -89.53 -24.61 11.16
C GLN A 19 -90.30 -25.93 11.26
N ASP A 20 -91.33 -25.98 12.11
CA ASP A 20 -92.18 -27.17 12.19
C ASP A 20 -93.26 -27.13 11.11
N ALA A 21 -94.05 -28.21 11.02
CA ALA A 21 -95.12 -28.32 10.03
C ALA A 21 -96.27 -27.33 10.24
N ALA A 22 -96.44 -26.73 11.44
CA ALA A 22 -97.38 -25.69 11.79
C ALA A 22 -96.88 -24.26 11.48
N GLY A 23 -95.63 -24.10 10.99
CA GLY A 23 -95.00 -22.84 10.65
C GLY A 23 -94.24 -22.15 11.77
N ASN A 24 -94.09 -22.73 12.97
CA ASN A 24 -93.32 -22.19 14.08
C ASN A 24 -91.79 -22.31 13.85
N TYR A 25 -91.04 -21.30 14.25
CA TYR A 25 -89.55 -21.33 14.14
C TYR A 25 -88.92 -21.57 15.50
N SER A 26 -87.88 -22.32 15.49
CA SER A 26 -86.99 -22.46 16.67
C SER A 26 -86.25 -21.15 16.90
N SER A 27 -85.71 -20.97 18.11
CA SER A 27 -84.69 -19.96 18.36
C SER A 27 -83.50 -20.20 17.44
N PRO A 28 -82.93 -19.11 16.87
CA PRO A 28 -81.76 -19.23 16.02
C PRO A 28 -80.58 -19.84 16.77
N ALA A 29 -79.93 -20.81 16.17
CA ALA A 29 -78.59 -21.26 16.58
C ALA A 29 -77.53 -20.53 15.70
N THR A 30 -76.62 -19.80 16.32
CA THR A 30 -75.62 -19.03 15.62
C THR A 30 -74.23 -19.64 15.86
N ALA A 31 -73.47 -19.85 14.82
CA ALA A 31 -72.09 -20.26 14.89
C ALA A 31 -71.21 -19.21 15.55
N ASN A 32 -70.01 -19.60 16.04
CA ASN A 32 -69.05 -18.70 16.69
C ASN A 32 -68.49 -17.60 15.73
N GLY A 33 -68.82 -17.70 14.45
CA GLY A 33 -68.37 -16.80 13.40
C GLY A 33 -66.96 -17.18 12.87
N ILE A 34 -66.78 -16.87 11.60
CA ILE A 34 -65.51 -17.02 10.88
C ILE A 34 -65.00 -15.65 10.52
N ILE A 35 -63.68 -15.43 10.59
CA ILE A 35 -63.01 -14.26 10.06
C ILE A 35 -62.53 -14.61 8.67
N VAL A 36 -62.77 -13.74 7.71
CA VAL A 36 -62.26 -13.87 6.36
C VAL A 36 -60.92 -13.13 6.27
N ASP A 37 -59.88 -13.87 5.91
CA ASP A 37 -58.55 -13.34 5.67
C ASP A 37 -58.15 -13.56 4.21
N LEU A 38 -57.87 -12.48 3.49
CA LEU A 38 -57.49 -12.46 2.08
C LEU A 38 -56.10 -11.79 1.87
N VAL A 39 -55.41 -11.51 2.95
CA VAL A 39 -54.09 -10.82 2.90
C VAL A 39 -53.04 -11.79 3.36
N ALA A 40 -52.03 -11.94 2.53
CA ALA A 40 -50.88 -12.79 2.88
C ALA A 40 -49.99 -12.12 3.97
N PRO A 41 -49.30 -12.93 4.77
CA PRO A 41 -48.35 -12.40 5.76
C PRO A 41 -47.18 -11.67 5.10
N SER A 42 -46.43 -10.92 5.89
CA SER A 42 -45.12 -10.39 5.53
C SER A 42 -44.02 -11.11 6.27
N SER A 43 -42.92 -11.41 5.60
CA SER A 43 -41.66 -11.88 6.24
C SER A 43 -40.49 -11.06 5.74
N MET A 44 -39.47 -10.93 6.59
CA MET A 44 -38.24 -10.19 6.30
C MET A 44 -37.04 -11.06 6.68
N VAL A 45 -35.97 -10.95 5.89
CA VAL A 45 -34.63 -11.50 6.19
C VAL A 45 -33.80 -10.40 6.84
N SER A 46 -32.95 -10.78 7.78
CA SER A 46 -31.94 -9.91 8.40
C SER A 46 -30.61 -10.66 8.49
N ILE A 47 -29.60 -10.12 7.83
CA ILE A 47 -28.22 -10.61 7.85
C ILE A 47 -27.36 -9.47 8.38
N ASP A 48 -26.60 -9.72 9.47
CA ASP A 48 -25.94 -8.68 10.25
C ASP A 48 -24.70 -8.07 9.53
N SER A 49 -24.10 -8.81 8.60
CA SER A 49 -22.95 -8.36 7.81
C SER A 49 -23.14 -8.66 6.32
N THR A 50 -22.52 -7.85 5.47
CA THR A 50 -22.51 -8.06 4.02
C THR A 50 -21.43 -9.06 3.59
N THR A 51 -20.45 -9.35 4.44
CA THR A 51 -19.34 -10.27 4.17
C THR A 51 -19.02 -11.08 5.40
N TYR A 52 -18.58 -12.34 5.23
CA TYR A 52 -18.19 -13.24 6.29
C TYR A 52 -17.03 -14.13 5.87
N ASN A 53 -16.04 -14.34 6.74
CA ASN A 53 -15.14 -15.48 6.67
C ASN A 53 -15.73 -16.70 7.39
N ALA A 54 -15.01 -17.84 7.35
CA ALA A 54 -15.48 -19.08 7.97
C ALA A 54 -15.70 -18.96 9.48
N ALA A 55 -14.79 -18.29 10.20
CA ALA A 55 -14.86 -18.16 11.65
C ALA A 55 -16.01 -17.27 12.10
N GLU A 56 -16.23 -16.15 11.39
CA GLU A 56 -17.33 -15.23 11.66
C GLU A 56 -18.68 -15.87 11.34
N TRP A 57 -18.77 -16.59 10.21
CA TRP A 57 -19.98 -17.30 9.83
C TRP A 57 -20.37 -18.37 10.84
N ASP A 58 -19.45 -19.21 11.25
CA ASP A 58 -19.72 -20.30 12.20
C ASP A 58 -19.99 -19.79 13.64
N ALA A 59 -19.52 -18.59 13.98
CA ALA A 59 -19.80 -17.94 15.26
C ALA A 59 -21.16 -17.22 15.31
N ALA A 60 -21.70 -16.83 14.15
CA ALA A 60 -22.94 -16.06 14.03
C ALA A 60 -24.17 -16.96 13.90
N THR A 61 -25.34 -16.48 14.37
CA THR A 61 -26.62 -16.94 13.87
C THR A 61 -26.96 -16.09 12.65
N ALA A 62 -26.28 -16.37 11.55
CA ALA A 62 -26.13 -15.42 10.47
C ALA A 62 -27.39 -15.13 9.66
N ILE A 63 -28.30 -16.10 9.52
CA ILE A 63 -29.55 -15.93 8.80
C ILE A 63 -30.68 -15.88 9.80
N THR A 64 -31.27 -14.71 9.99
CA THR A 64 -32.39 -14.46 10.89
C THR A 64 -33.51 -13.71 10.17
N GLY A 65 -34.66 -13.57 10.81
CA GLY A 65 -35.70 -12.74 10.29
C GLY A 65 -36.95 -12.71 11.17
N THR A 66 -37.94 -11.97 10.66
CA THR A 66 -39.24 -11.82 11.31
C THR A 66 -40.37 -12.13 10.33
N ALA A 67 -41.57 -12.46 10.85
CA ALA A 67 -42.77 -12.54 10.06
C ALA A 67 -43.95 -12.07 10.88
N ALA A 68 -44.97 -11.52 10.21
CA ALA A 68 -46.19 -11.02 10.83
C ALA A 68 -47.38 -11.17 9.90
N ASP A 69 -48.53 -11.44 10.50
CA ASP A 69 -49.85 -11.37 9.90
C ASP A 69 -50.84 -10.83 10.92
N THR A 70 -51.82 -10.08 10.44
CA THR A 70 -52.75 -9.31 11.34
C THR A 70 -54.03 -10.04 11.68
N ASN A 71 -54.47 -11.02 10.89
CA ASN A 71 -55.81 -11.59 11.05
C ASN A 71 -55.78 -13.06 11.38
N SER A 72 -55.20 -13.91 10.53
CA SER A 72 -55.18 -15.35 10.75
C SER A 72 -53.90 -15.82 11.44
N GLY A 73 -52.88 -14.96 11.46
CA GLY A 73 -51.55 -15.25 12.00
C GLY A 73 -50.68 -16.08 11.05
N VAL A 74 -49.36 -15.99 11.22
CA VAL A 74 -48.38 -16.77 10.44
C VAL A 74 -48.42 -18.22 10.90
N SER A 75 -48.62 -19.16 9.97
CA SER A 75 -48.58 -20.61 10.23
C SER A 75 -47.25 -21.24 9.86
N LEU A 76 -46.59 -20.70 8.82
CA LEU A 76 -45.30 -21.22 8.33
C LEU A 76 -44.47 -20.07 7.77
N VAL A 77 -43.15 -20.14 8.00
CA VAL A 77 -42.17 -19.33 7.28
C VAL A 77 -41.23 -20.26 6.53
N GLU A 78 -40.92 -19.89 5.30
CA GLU A 78 -39.97 -20.64 4.47
C GLU A 78 -38.85 -19.72 3.99
N THR A 79 -37.65 -20.30 3.81
CA THR A 79 -36.49 -19.62 3.21
C THR A 79 -36.03 -20.33 1.94
N SER A 80 -35.51 -19.54 1.00
CA SER A 80 -34.80 -20.00 -0.18
C SER A 80 -33.44 -19.31 -0.23
N ILE A 81 -32.36 -20.07 -0.41
CA ILE A 81 -30.99 -19.55 -0.46
C ILE A 81 -30.41 -19.88 -1.84
N GLN A 82 -30.01 -18.87 -2.58
CA GLN A 82 -29.40 -19.02 -3.90
C GLN A 82 -27.94 -18.58 -3.88
N ARG A 83 -27.05 -19.39 -4.47
CA ARG A 83 -25.65 -19.11 -4.68
C ARG A 83 -25.41 -18.46 -6.05
N SER A 84 -24.59 -17.40 -6.12
CA SER A 84 -24.38 -16.61 -7.34
C SER A 84 -23.54 -17.32 -8.41
N THR A 85 -22.61 -18.19 -8.02
CA THR A 85 -21.61 -18.78 -8.92
C THR A 85 -22.22 -19.69 -10.00
N ASP A 86 -23.34 -20.34 -9.72
CA ASP A 86 -24.05 -21.26 -10.62
C ASP A 86 -25.56 -21.07 -10.61
N SER A 87 -26.06 -20.14 -9.80
CA SER A 87 -27.48 -19.89 -9.57
C SER A 87 -28.25 -21.06 -8.95
N TYR A 88 -27.55 -21.94 -8.24
CA TYR A 88 -28.17 -23.09 -7.55
C TYR A 88 -28.77 -22.68 -6.20
N TYR A 89 -29.74 -23.46 -5.77
CA TYR A 89 -30.47 -23.27 -4.53
C TYR A 89 -30.12 -24.36 -3.51
N TRP A 90 -30.03 -23.96 -2.24
CA TRP A 90 -29.77 -24.88 -1.14
C TRP A 90 -30.95 -25.76 -0.85
N THR A 91 -30.75 -27.10 -0.79
CA THR A 91 -31.79 -28.09 -0.53
C THR A 91 -31.95 -28.47 0.95
N GLY A 92 -31.08 -27.91 1.81
CA GLY A 92 -30.94 -28.35 3.20
C GLY A 92 -29.76 -29.31 3.42
N SER A 93 -29.22 -29.89 2.35
CA SER A 93 -28.06 -30.80 2.39
C SER A 93 -27.13 -30.70 1.19
N ASP A 94 -27.59 -30.12 0.07
CA ASP A 94 -26.84 -30.02 -1.18
C ASP A 94 -27.36 -28.84 -2.01
N TRP A 95 -26.73 -28.54 -3.16
CA TRP A 95 -27.10 -27.49 -4.08
C TRP A 95 -27.79 -28.05 -5.32
N SER A 96 -28.87 -27.41 -5.77
CA SER A 96 -29.72 -27.86 -6.90
C SER A 96 -30.11 -26.71 -7.81
N ALA A 97 -30.25 -26.95 -9.10
CA ALA A 97 -30.69 -25.94 -10.08
C ALA A 97 -32.16 -25.51 -9.88
N ALA A 98 -32.99 -26.36 -9.25
CA ALA A 98 -34.38 -26.03 -8.97
C ALA A 98 -34.51 -25.23 -7.68
N GLU A 99 -35.29 -24.16 -7.67
CA GLU A 99 -35.57 -23.39 -6.46
C GLU A 99 -36.20 -24.27 -5.38
N GLN A 100 -35.66 -24.17 -4.17
CA GLN A 100 -36.12 -24.85 -2.99
C GLN A 100 -36.56 -23.88 -1.92
N TRP A 101 -37.70 -24.21 -1.26
CA TRP A 101 -38.20 -23.50 -0.11
C TRP A 101 -38.14 -24.41 1.10
N LEU A 102 -37.37 -24.01 2.11
CA LEU A 102 -37.11 -24.79 3.33
C LEU A 102 -37.95 -24.24 4.46
N SER A 103 -38.70 -25.13 5.13
CA SER A 103 -39.53 -24.76 6.28
C SER A 103 -38.69 -24.38 7.48
N LEU A 104 -39.02 -23.27 8.12
CA LEU A 104 -38.31 -22.71 9.26
C LEU A 104 -39.06 -23.00 10.58
N ILE A 105 -38.28 -22.94 11.66
CA ILE A 105 -38.82 -22.97 13.02
C ILE A 105 -39.08 -21.53 13.48
N GLY A 106 -40.32 -21.27 13.92
CA GLY A 106 -40.77 -19.98 14.39
C GLY A 106 -41.66 -19.27 13.36
N THR A 107 -42.63 -18.51 13.86
CA THR A 107 -43.62 -17.82 13.04
C THR A 107 -43.67 -16.30 13.25
N SER A 108 -43.00 -15.78 14.27
CA SER A 108 -42.82 -14.33 14.50
C SER A 108 -41.35 -13.89 14.36
N THR A 109 -40.44 -14.71 14.91
CA THR A 109 -39.00 -14.64 14.68
C THR A 109 -38.52 -15.98 14.20
N TRP A 110 -37.59 -16.05 13.32
CA TRP A 110 -37.05 -17.24 12.74
C TRP A 110 -35.55 -17.17 12.51
N ASN A 111 -34.88 -18.30 12.43
CA ASN A 111 -33.50 -18.40 12.01
C ASN A 111 -33.26 -19.64 11.13
N TYR A 112 -32.17 -19.62 10.39
CA TYR A 112 -31.68 -20.75 9.62
C TYR A 112 -30.17 -20.82 9.69
N ALA A 113 -29.62 -22.03 9.84
CA ALA A 113 -28.19 -22.30 9.87
C ALA A 113 -27.78 -23.16 8.68
N ILE A 114 -26.74 -22.73 7.98
CA ILE A 114 -26.00 -23.52 6.99
C ILE A 114 -24.53 -23.47 7.40
N SER A 115 -23.86 -24.64 7.42
CA SER A 115 -22.44 -24.72 7.79
C SER A 115 -21.55 -24.06 6.75
N SER A 116 -20.49 -23.39 7.19
CA SER A 116 -19.43 -22.83 6.34
C SER A 116 -18.87 -23.85 5.35
N ALA A 117 -18.81 -25.13 5.71
CA ALA A 117 -18.39 -26.23 4.83
C ALA A 117 -19.24 -26.40 3.56
N ASN A 118 -20.45 -25.83 3.53
CA ASN A 118 -21.36 -25.86 2.38
C ASN A 118 -21.32 -24.56 1.57
N LEU A 119 -20.53 -23.59 2.01
CA LEU A 119 -20.35 -22.31 1.33
C LEU A 119 -19.10 -22.34 0.45
N SER A 120 -19.14 -21.62 -0.64
CA SER A 120 -18.04 -21.51 -1.61
C SER A 120 -17.40 -20.13 -1.51
N ASP A 121 -16.10 -20.09 -1.48
CA ASP A 121 -15.33 -18.86 -1.49
C ASP A 121 -15.69 -17.95 -2.67
N GLY A 122 -15.79 -16.65 -2.42
CA GLY A 122 -16.16 -15.62 -3.38
C GLY A 122 -17.63 -15.64 -3.83
N ALA A 123 -18.45 -16.53 -3.31
CA ALA A 123 -19.86 -16.61 -3.69
C ALA A 123 -20.72 -15.58 -2.92
N THR A 124 -21.61 -14.90 -3.65
CA THR A 124 -22.71 -14.14 -3.04
C THR A 124 -23.90 -15.07 -2.84
N TYR A 125 -24.46 -15.04 -1.65
CA TYR A 125 -25.66 -15.78 -1.28
C TYR A 125 -26.82 -14.84 -1.12
N THR A 126 -27.90 -15.04 -1.91
CA THR A 126 -29.17 -14.33 -1.79
C THR A 126 -30.12 -15.18 -0.99
N VAL A 127 -30.55 -14.67 0.14
CA VAL A 127 -31.53 -15.32 1.03
C VAL A 127 -32.87 -14.66 0.84
N ARG A 128 -33.91 -15.46 0.61
CA ARG A 128 -35.31 -15.00 0.52
C ARG A 128 -36.14 -15.66 1.60
N SER A 129 -37.16 -14.96 2.06
CA SER A 129 -38.16 -15.52 2.96
C SER A 129 -39.58 -15.26 2.47
N ARG A 130 -40.51 -16.17 2.77
CA ARG A 130 -41.91 -16.00 2.58
C ARG A 130 -42.73 -16.55 3.75
N GLY A 131 -43.80 -15.87 4.09
CA GLY A 131 -44.75 -16.35 5.09
C GLY A 131 -45.96 -16.99 4.42
N ILE A 132 -46.59 -17.93 5.15
CA ILE A 132 -47.90 -18.56 4.87
C ILE A 132 -48.72 -18.38 6.13
N ASP A 133 -49.93 -17.91 6.00
CA ASP A 133 -50.85 -17.71 7.13
C ASP A 133 -51.68 -18.99 7.48
N ALA A 134 -52.50 -18.91 8.49
CA ALA A 134 -53.29 -20.05 8.95
C ALA A 134 -54.45 -20.44 8.01
N VAL A 135 -54.80 -19.58 7.05
CA VAL A 135 -55.85 -19.86 6.05
C VAL A 135 -55.26 -20.15 4.66
N GLY A 136 -53.95 -20.12 4.50
CA GLY A 136 -53.23 -20.53 3.29
C GLY A 136 -52.89 -19.40 2.31
N ASN A 137 -53.00 -18.11 2.69
CA ASN A 137 -52.46 -17.04 1.85
C ASN A 137 -50.93 -17.05 1.91
N VAL A 138 -50.29 -17.01 0.76
CA VAL A 138 -48.82 -17.09 0.59
C VAL A 138 -48.28 -15.71 0.19
N GLN A 139 -47.27 -15.24 0.86
CA GLN A 139 -46.55 -14.03 0.51
C GLN A 139 -45.91 -14.16 -0.88
N THR A 140 -46.15 -13.17 -1.76
CA THR A 140 -45.63 -13.14 -3.14
C THR A 140 -44.46 -12.12 -3.33
N THR A 141 -44.39 -11.10 -2.47
CA THR A 141 -43.25 -10.17 -2.43
C THR A 141 -42.35 -10.59 -1.30
N TYR A 142 -41.27 -11.32 -1.63
CA TYR A 142 -40.39 -11.96 -0.65
C TYR A 142 -39.56 -10.94 0.15
N GLY A 143 -39.32 -11.21 1.44
CA GLY A 143 -38.19 -10.63 2.15
C GLY A 143 -36.89 -11.12 1.55
N SER A 144 -35.89 -10.26 1.42
CA SER A 144 -34.61 -10.65 0.81
C SER A 144 -33.45 -9.86 1.41
N ASP A 145 -32.32 -10.57 1.60
CA ASP A 145 -31.04 -10.01 2.00
C ASP A 145 -29.92 -10.87 1.39
N SER A 146 -28.65 -10.41 1.47
CA SER A 146 -27.54 -11.13 0.86
C SER A 146 -26.22 -10.92 1.58
N PHE A 147 -25.31 -11.88 1.43
CA PHE A 147 -23.94 -11.79 1.94
C PHE A 147 -22.96 -12.42 0.95
N ILE A 148 -21.67 -12.04 1.08
CA ILE A 148 -20.53 -12.67 0.41
C ILE A 148 -19.83 -13.58 1.43
N TYR A 149 -19.51 -14.80 1.03
CA TYR A 149 -18.63 -15.69 1.79
C TYR A 149 -17.24 -15.62 1.18
N ASP A 150 -16.26 -15.18 1.96
CA ASP A 150 -14.90 -14.88 1.50
C ASP A 150 -13.88 -15.37 2.54
N ILE A 151 -13.08 -16.36 2.14
CA ILE A 151 -11.99 -16.93 2.94
C ILE A 151 -10.62 -16.71 2.28
N SER A 152 -10.58 -15.99 1.17
CA SER A 152 -9.34 -15.61 0.50
C SER A 152 -8.60 -14.54 1.31
N GLU A 153 -7.29 -14.70 1.44
CA GLU A 153 -6.45 -13.67 2.05
C GLU A 153 -6.19 -12.53 1.06
N PRO A 154 -6.21 -11.26 1.49
CA PRO A 154 -5.76 -10.15 0.68
C PRO A 154 -4.25 -10.23 0.41
N ASN A 155 -3.77 -9.45 -0.55
CA ASN A 155 -2.36 -9.37 -0.91
C ASN A 155 -1.87 -7.92 -0.90
N THR A 156 -0.70 -7.66 -0.30
CA THR A 156 0.00 -6.36 -0.38
C THR A 156 1.22 -6.44 -1.29
N ALA A 157 1.40 -5.40 -2.12
CA ALA A 157 2.64 -5.14 -2.84
C ALA A 157 3.29 -3.89 -2.24
N LEU A 158 4.44 -4.09 -1.59
CA LEU A 158 5.31 -3.03 -1.10
C LEU A 158 6.38 -2.74 -2.15
N ALA A 159 6.63 -1.46 -2.45
CA ALA A 159 7.70 -1.03 -3.33
C ALA A 159 8.40 0.18 -2.72
N ILE A 160 9.68 0.01 -2.39
CA ILE A 160 10.60 1.09 -2.00
C ILE A 160 11.46 1.38 -3.23
N PRO A 161 11.31 2.56 -3.88
CA PRO A 161 11.87 2.81 -5.21
C PRO A 161 13.40 2.78 -5.29
N ASN A 162 14.10 3.07 -4.21
CA ASN A 162 15.57 3.11 -4.17
C ASN A 162 16.12 2.30 -3.00
N ASP A 163 17.31 1.74 -3.20
CA ASP A 163 18.02 1.00 -2.16
C ASP A 163 18.64 1.92 -1.10
N TYR A 164 18.90 3.19 -1.44
CA TYR A 164 19.55 4.19 -0.60
C TYR A 164 18.78 5.50 -0.55
N TYR A 165 18.73 6.13 0.62
CA TYR A 165 18.09 7.43 0.83
C TYR A 165 18.92 8.30 1.77
N ASN A 166 19.14 9.55 1.38
CA ASN A 166 19.58 10.61 2.29
C ASN A 166 18.37 11.30 2.96
N PRO A 167 18.60 12.16 3.98
CA PRO A 167 17.52 12.85 4.68
C PRO A 167 16.59 13.67 3.77
N ALA A 168 17.14 14.32 2.76
CA ALA A 168 16.39 15.14 1.81
C ALA A 168 15.52 14.28 0.88
N GLY A 169 16.11 13.24 0.30
CA GLY A 169 15.42 12.29 -0.57
C GLY A 169 14.33 11.50 0.17
N TRP A 170 14.60 11.12 1.42
CA TRP A 170 13.60 10.48 2.29
C TRP A 170 12.39 11.38 2.52
N THR A 171 12.63 12.63 2.92
CA THR A 171 11.56 13.60 3.21
C THR A 171 10.76 13.97 1.96
N ALA A 172 11.41 14.10 0.81
CA ALA A 172 10.76 14.47 -0.45
C ALA A 172 9.88 13.35 -1.03
N ASN A 173 10.30 12.08 -0.91
CA ASN A 173 9.68 10.96 -1.60
C ASN A 173 8.73 10.14 -0.73
N GLN A 174 8.88 10.16 0.61
CA GLN A 174 8.13 9.33 1.57
C GLN A 174 7.96 7.88 1.04
N PRO A 175 9.04 7.12 0.92
CA PRO A 175 9.11 5.97 0.02
C PRO A 175 8.38 4.71 0.52
N ILE A 176 7.88 4.68 1.77
CA ILE A 176 7.12 3.53 2.26
C ILE A 176 5.69 3.63 1.75
N GLN A 177 5.44 2.98 0.63
CA GLN A 177 4.14 2.98 -0.04
C GLN A 177 3.93 1.68 -0.80
N GLY A 178 2.69 1.44 -1.23
CA GLY A 178 2.36 0.25 -1.97
C GLY A 178 0.90 0.18 -2.40
N THR A 179 0.53 -0.99 -2.86
CA THR A 179 -0.85 -1.33 -3.20
C THR A 179 -1.30 -2.53 -2.39
N ALA A 180 -2.62 -2.67 -2.25
CA ALA A 180 -3.22 -3.88 -1.72
C ALA A 180 -4.48 -4.22 -2.53
N ALA A 181 -4.74 -5.49 -2.71
CA ALA A 181 -5.87 -6.02 -3.45
C ALA A 181 -6.48 -7.21 -2.74
N ASP A 182 -7.77 -7.35 -2.90
CA ASP A 182 -8.58 -8.49 -2.54
C ASP A 182 -9.66 -8.71 -3.60
N ASP A 183 -10.03 -9.96 -3.86
CA ASP A 183 -10.89 -10.29 -4.99
C ASP A 183 -12.39 -10.16 -4.67
N TYR A 184 -12.81 -10.24 -3.39
CA TYR A 184 -14.22 -10.40 -3.05
C TYR A 184 -14.77 -9.37 -2.06
N SER A 185 -14.13 -9.19 -0.90
CA SER A 185 -14.65 -8.31 0.15
C SER A 185 -13.94 -6.96 0.23
N GLY A 186 -12.82 -6.80 -0.52
CA GLY A 186 -12.02 -5.58 -0.60
C GLY A 186 -11.18 -5.34 0.65
N ILE A 187 -10.34 -4.30 0.60
CA ILE A 187 -9.37 -4.00 1.66
C ILE A 187 -9.97 -3.05 2.69
N THR A 188 -9.92 -3.42 3.96
CA THR A 188 -10.34 -2.56 5.09
C THR A 188 -9.17 -1.92 5.81
N LYS A 189 -8.01 -2.60 5.86
CA LYS A 189 -6.84 -2.09 6.58
C LYS A 189 -5.56 -2.60 5.95
N VAL A 190 -4.54 -1.72 5.90
CA VAL A 190 -3.14 -2.10 5.62
C VAL A 190 -2.29 -1.72 6.83
N GLU A 191 -1.37 -2.59 7.20
CA GLU A 191 -0.45 -2.39 8.31
C GLU A 191 1.00 -2.56 7.85
N VAL A 192 1.89 -1.79 8.46
CA VAL A 192 3.33 -1.76 8.17
C VAL A 192 4.12 -2.10 9.43
N LEU A 193 5.18 -2.89 9.27
CA LEU A 193 6.17 -3.21 10.29
C LEU A 193 7.55 -2.81 9.77
N ILE A 194 8.32 -2.03 10.56
CA ILE A 194 9.66 -1.61 10.18
C ILE A 194 10.65 -2.20 11.19
N LYS A 195 11.67 -2.87 10.69
CA LYS A 195 12.74 -3.49 11.48
C LYS A 195 14.09 -2.90 11.11
N ARG A 196 14.90 -2.55 12.11
CA ARG A 196 16.28 -2.12 12.00
C ARG A 196 17.22 -3.33 12.04
N ALA A 197 18.22 -3.39 11.15
CA ALA A 197 19.05 -4.58 10.99
C ALA A 197 20.05 -4.79 12.13
N THR A 198 20.77 -3.73 12.56
CA THR A 198 21.91 -3.81 13.50
C THR A 198 21.54 -4.44 14.83
N ASP A 199 20.41 -4.09 15.42
CA ASP A 199 19.99 -4.55 16.74
C ASP A 199 18.67 -5.33 16.72
N SER A 200 18.13 -5.58 15.53
CA SER A 200 16.88 -6.31 15.28
C SER A 200 15.65 -5.69 15.95
N LYS A 201 15.69 -4.41 16.27
CA LYS A 201 14.56 -3.70 16.88
C LYS A 201 13.54 -3.25 15.84
N TYR A 202 12.32 -3.03 16.34
CA TYR A 202 11.17 -2.61 15.57
C TYR A 202 10.78 -1.17 15.92
N TRP A 203 10.30 -0.43 14.92
CA TRP A 203 9.74 0.89 15.11
C TRP A 203 8.46 0.84 15.94
N SER A 204 8.33 1.72 16.93
CA SER A 204 7.17 1.81 17.81
C SER A 204 6.53 3.21 17.83
N SER A 205 6.49 3.88 16.67
CA SER A 205 5.98 5.25 16.43
C SER A 205 6.78 6.41 17.03
N SER A 206 7.65 6.14 17.99
CA SER A 206 8.49 7.17 18.63
C SER A 206 9.89 6.67 19.01
N ARG A 207 10.11 5.37 19.03
CA ARG A 207 11.38 4.75 19.42
C ARG A 207 11.53 3.35 18.83
N TRP A 208 12.72 2.81 18.91
CA TRP A 208 13.05 1.44 18.52
C TRP A 208 12.97 0.49 19.72
N THR A 209 12.20 -0.61 19.60
CA THR A 209 11.93 -1.57 20.69
C THR A 209 12.18 -3.01 20.25
N ALA A 210 12.33 -3.92 21.22
CA ALA A 210 12.47 -5.35 20.92
C ALA A 210 11.15 -5.99 20.45
N ASP A 211 10.01 -5.42 20.84
CA ASP A 211 8.69 -5.94 20.52
C ASP A 211 8.25 -5.46 19.13
N SER A 212 7.80 -6.39 18.29
CA SER A 212 7.26 -6.09 16.97
C SER A 212 5.88 -5.42 17.10
N THR A 213 5.70 -4.30 16.41
CA THR A 213 4.43 -3.57 16.37
C THR A 213 4.07 -3.26 14.93
N TRP A 214 2.84 -3.59 14.55
CA TRP A 214 2.26 -3.24 13.26
C TRP A 214 1.52 -1.90 13.37
N PHE A 215 1.72 -1.01 12.41
CA PHE A 215 1.11 0.31 12.35
C PHE A 215 0.20 0.43 11.14
N THR A 216 -1.00 0.96 11.35
CA THR A 216 -1.94 1.21 10.26
C THR A 216 -1.35 2.26 9.30
N ALA A 217 -1.30 1.88 8.02
CA ALA A 217 -0.96 2.78 6.92
C ALA A 217 -2.14 3.70 6.57
N THR A 218 -1.88 4.77 5.86
CA THR A 218 -2.92 5.65 5.32
C THR A 218 -3.32 5.16 3.93
N GLY A 219 -4.61 4.95 3.72
CA GLY A 219 -5.16 4.36 2.50
C GLY A 219 -5.31 2.84 2.59
N THR A 220 -5.93 2.24 1.57
CA THR A 220 -6.23 0.81 1.47
C THR A 220 -5.70 0.22 0.17
N THR A 221 -6.37 0.39 -0.97
CA THR A 221 -5.93 -0.13 -2.28
C THR A 221 -4.63 0.50 -2.77
N THR A 222 -4.41 1.76 -2.47
CA THR A 222 -3.11 2.44 -2.48
C THR A 222 -2.87 2.97 -1.08
N TRP A 223 -1.70 2.73 -0.54
CA TRP A 223 -1.39 3.05 0.85
C TRP A 223 0.01 3.61 1.00
N GLN A 224 0.22 4.36 2.07
CA GLN A 224 1.52 4.90 2.46
C GLN A 224 1.68 4.93 3.99
N TYR A 225 2.92 4.86 4.44
CA TYR A 225 3.29 5.04 5.84
C TYR A 225 4.46 6.02 5.95
N THR A 226 4.39 6.95 6.90
CA THR A 226 5.42 7.97 7.09
C THR A 226 6.18 7.74 8.39
N ILE A 227 7.51 7.70 8.30
CA ILE A 227 8.46 7.82 9.39
C ILE A 227 9.42 8.97 9.05
N THR A 228 9.68 9.86 10.01
CA THR A 228 10.54 11.04 9.78
C THR A 228 12.02 10.63 9.64
N ALA A 229 12.77 11.37 8.85
CA ALA A 229 14.21 11.16 8.68
C ALA A 229 14.97 11.16 10.02
N ASP A 230 14.57 12.03 10.97
CA ASP A 230 15.18 12.12 12.31
C ASP A 230 15.00 10.85 13.15
N SER A 231 14.10 9.98 12.77
CA SER A 231 13.88 8.68 13.43
C SER A 231 14.77 7.57 12.85
N LEU A 232 15.43 7.84 11.73
CA LEU A 232 16.34 6.93 11.06
C LEU A 232 17.78 7.21 11.49
N THR A 233 18.60 6.18 11.49
CA THR A 233 20.01 6.23 11.89
C THR A 233 20.86 6.10 10.64
N ASP A 234 21.90 6.91 10.56
CA ASP A 234 22.90 6.86 9.50
C ASP A 234 23.55 5.46 9.38
N THR A 235 23.88 5.01 8.18
CA THR A 235 24.47 3.73 7.84
C THR A 235 23.61 2.50 8.12
N GLU A 236 22.35 2.68 8.49
CA GLU A 236 21.48 1.60 8.94
C GLU A 236 20.60 1.05 7.81
N THR A 237 20.48 -0.28 7.78
CA THR A 237 19.54 -0.97 6.90
C THR A 237 18.21 -1.20 7.60
N TYR A 238 17.14 -0.89 6.91
CA TYR A 238 15.76 -1.09 7.38
C TYR A 238 15.03 -2.08 6.48
N THR A 239 14.39 -3.05 7.10
CA THR A 239 13.45 -3.94 6.42
C THR A 239 12.04 -3.50 6.75
N VAL A 240 11.23 -3.28 5.73
CA VAL A 240 9.81 -2.92 5.84
C VAL A 240 8.98 -4.13 5.42
N ARG A 241 7.91 -4.41 6.16
CA ARG A 241 6.90 -5.39 5.78
C ARG A 241 5.53 -4.75 5.76
N SER A 242 4.68 -5.22 4.87
CA SER A 242 3.27 -4.84 4.80
C SER A 242 2.37 -6.07 4.89
N ARG A 243 1.16 -5.86 5.42
CA ARG A 243 0.08 -6.85 5.39
C ARG A 243 -1.26 -6.14 5.33
N ALA A 244 -2.25 -6.78 4.73
CA ALA A 244 -3.62 -6.27 4.66
C ALA A 244 -4.60 -7.14 5.46
N THR A 245 -5.74 -6.54 5.77
CA THR A 245 -6.96 -7.20 6.22
C THR A 245 -8.08 -6.78 5.28
N ASP A 246 -8.89 -7.75 4.84
CA ASP A 246 -10.01 -7.51 3.93
C ASP A 246 -11.33 -7.16 4.66
N GLY A 247 -12.44 -7.12 3.93
CA GLY A 247 -13.78 -6.85 4.44
C GLY A 247 -14.40 -8.00 5.23
N SER A 248 -13.91 -9.21 5.04
CA SER A 248 -14.30 -10.43 5.75
C SER A 248 -13.33 -10.76 6.90
N ALA A 249 -12.47 -9.83 7.29
CA ALA A 249 -11.47 -9.98 8.36
C ALA A 249 -10.41 -11.09 8.10
N ASN A 250 -10.20 -11.53 6.85
CA ASN A 250 -9.06 -12.38 6.54
C ASN A 250 -7.78 -11.52 6.60
N LEU A 251 -6.77 -12.06 7.25
CA LEU A 251 -5.48 -11.39 7.43
C LEU A 251 -4.44 -12.02 6.51
N GLU A 252 -3.75 -11.21 5.72
CA GLU A 252 -2.62 -11.65 4.91
C GLU A 252 -1.53 -12.30 5.77
N THR A 253 -1.15 -13.53 5.43
CA THR A 253 -0.10 -14.29 6.11
C THR A 253 1.24 -14.22 5.39
N THR A 254 1.23 -14.08 4.05
CA THR A 254 2.44 -13.90 3.23
C THR A 254 2.69 -12.41 3.01
N THR A 255 3.38 -11.76 3.94
CA THR A 255 3.60 -10.32 3.98
C THR A 255 4.49 -9.83 2.84
N GLY A 256 4.15 -8.69 2.21
CA GLY A 256 5.07 -7.93 1.37
C GLY A 256 6.32 -7.52 2.16
N SER A 257 7.50 -7.49 1.51
CA SER A 257 8.76 -7.13 2.17
C SER A 257 9.72 -6.45 1.20
N ASP A 258 10.34 -5.35 1.66
CA ASP A 258 11.39 -4.62 0.94
C ASP A 258 12.36 -3.98 1.95
N SER A 259 13.48 -3.42 1.47
CA SER A 259 14.52 -2.86 2.35
C SER A 259 15.19 -1.65 1.73
N PHE A 260 15.77 -0.79 2.59
CA PHE A 260 16.56 0.36 2.18
C PHE A 260 17.67 0.64 3.20
N VAL A 261 18.70 1.37 2.77
CA VAL A 261 19.75 1.93 3.62
C VAL A 261 19.51 3.42 3.78
N PHE A 262 19.57 3.91 5.02
CA PHE A 262 19.56 5.35 5.29
C PHE A 262 20.98 5.85 5.43
N ASP A 263 21.37 6.82 4.60
CA ASP A 263 22.73 7.32 4.48
C ASP A 263 22.72 8.86 4.52
N SER A 264 23.27 9.41 5.58
CA SER A 264 23.46 10.86 5.75
C SER A 264 24.95 11.26 5.74
N THR A 265 25.84 10.29 5.51
CA THR A 265 27.27 10.53 5.39
C THR A 265 27.57 11.26 4.10
N LEU A 266 28.41 12.29 4.19
CA LEU A 266 28.84 13.03 3.01
C LEU A 266 30.03 12.32 2.37
N PRO A 267 30.04 12.17 1.03
CA PRO A 267 31.20 11.64 0.34
C PRO A 267 32.39 12.61 0.40
N ALA A 268 33.58 12.09 0.19
CA ALA A 268 34.80 12.86 0.11
C ALA A 268 35.46 12.68 -1.25
N SER A 269 35.97 13.76 -1.81
CA SER A 269 36.88 13.75 -2.96
C SER A 269 38.19 14.43 -2.63
N VAL A 270 39.27 13.93 -3.22
CA VAL A 270 40.63 14.46 -3.07
C VAL A 270 41.18 14.70 -4.47
N VAL A 271 41.75 15.88 -4.69
CA VAL A 271 42.56 16.17 -5.86
C VAL A 271 44.01 15.79 -5.53
N ASN A 272 44.68 15.14 -6.46
CA ASN A 272 46.04 14.69 -6.29
C ASN A 272 46.90 15.16 -7.47
N ILE A 273 47.59 16.26 -7.29
CA ILE A 273 48.55 16.81 -8.26
C ILE A 273 49.94 16.38 -7.89
N GLU A 274 50.59 15.61 -8.79
CA GLU A 274 51.90 14.98 -8.48
C GLU A 274 53.03 15.98 -8.33
N ARG A 275 52.93 17.16 -8.99
CA ARG A 275 53.98 18.20 -9.01
C ARG A 275 53.41 19.59 -8.82
N GLU A 276 54.12 20.41 -8.10
CA GLU A 276 53.79 21.82 -7.94
C GLU A 276 54.05 22.63 -9.22
N TYR A 277 55.09 22.21 -10.02
CA TYR A 277 55.48 22.87 -11.25
C TYR A 277 55.55 21.90 -12.41
N TYR A 278 54.99 22.33 -13.55
CA TYR A 278 55.04 21.60 -14.82
C TYR A 278 55.52 22.48 -15.96
N ASN A 279 56.27 21.85 -16.90
CA ASN A 279 56.61 22.44 -18.21
C ASN A 279 56.03 21.55 -19.32
N ASP A 280 56.24 21.91 -20.61
CA ASP A 280 55.74 21.12 -21.75
C ASP A 280 56.13 19.65 -21.70
N VAL A 281 57.32 19.33 -21.22
CA VAL A 281 57.81 17.93 -21.18
C VAL A 281 57.14 17.16 -20.10
N ASN A 282 57.10 17.68 -18.86
CA ASN A 282 56.49 16.97 -17.73
C ASN A 282 54.97 16.90 -17.84
N TRP A 283 54.29 17.95 -18.44
CA TRP A 283 52.87 17.94 -18.64
C TRP A 283 52.42 16.94 -19.70
N SER A 284 53.23 16.69 -20.73
CA SER A 284 52.97 15.68 -21.75
C SER A 284 53.03 14.24 -21.19
N ASP A 285 53.82 14.03 -20.13
CA ASP A 285 53.91 12.74 -19.42
C ASP A 285 52.77 12.55 -18.42
N VAL A 286 52.18 13.62 -17.92
CA VAL A 286 51.08 13.66 -16.94
C VAL A 286 49.92 14.47 -17.52
N SER A 287 49.35 13.99 -18.61
CA SER A 287 48.28 14.71 -19.32
C SER A 287 46.94 14.73 -18.56
N SER A 288 46.92 14.40 -17.28
CA SER A 288 45.70 14.31 -16.47
C SER A 288 45.85 14.95 -15.09
N ILE A 289 44.82 15.64 -14.68
CA ILE A 289 44.54 15.97 -13.29
C ILE A 289 43.88 14.75 -12.69
N ALA A 290 44.31 14.27 -11.55
CA ALA A 290 43.81 13.01 -10.97
C ALA A 290 43.31 13.21 -9.52
N GLY A 291 42.59 12.23 -9.03
CA GLY A 291 42.17 12.18 -7.65
C GLY A 291 41.41 10.92 -7.30
N THR A 292 40.88 10.91 -6.10
CA THR A 292 40.06 9.80 -5.58
C THR A 292 38.81 10.31 -4.94
N THR A 293 37.80 9.44 -4.86
CA THR A 293 36.60 9.65 -4.06
C THR A 293 36.33 8.45 -3.17
N SER A 294 35.67 8.69 -2.05
CA SER A 294 35.24 7.63 -1.13
C SER A 294 33.99 8.06 -0.38
N ASP A 295 33.15 7.07 -0.08
CA ASP A 295 32.11 7.12 0.92
C ASP A 295 32.11 5.84 1.73
N THR A 296 31.55 5.86 2.96
CA THR A 296 31.60 4.71 3.87
C THR A 296 30.31 3.89 3.86
N THR A 297 29.23 4.42 3.30
CA THR A 297 27.89 3.81 3.40
C THR A 297 27.34 3.43 2.03
N SER A 298 27.40 4.34 1.08
CA SER A 298 26.94 4.11 -0.29
C SER A 298 28.06 4.32 -1.30
N ASP A 299 27.88 3.79 -2.51
CA ASP A 299 28.83 4.00 -3.60
C ASP A 299 28.74 5.42 -4.15
N MET A 300 29.76 5.83 -4.93
CA MET A 300 29.79 7.10 -5.62
C MET A 300 28.83 7.12 -6.80
N ASN A 301 28.06 8.20 -6.92
CA ASN A 301 27.23 8.50 -8.08
C ASN A 301 28.00 9.36 -9.10
N THR A 302 28.55 10.50 -8.65
CA THR A 302 29.27 11.42 -9.52
C THR A 302 30.48 12.02 -8.82
N VAL A 303 31.48 12.39 -9.62
CA VAL A 303 32.55 13.31 -9.24
C VAL A 303 32.60 14.42 -10.28
N GLU A 304 32.82 15.64 -9.83
CA GLU A 304 32.95 16.80 -10.67
C GLU A 304 34.17 17.61 -10.25
N ILE A 305 34.83 18.24 -11.22
CA ILE A 305 35.96 19.14 -10.97
C ILE A 305 35.71 20.52 -11.54
N THR A 306 36.36 21.49 -10.96
CA THR A 306 36.50 22.81 -11.55
C THR A 306 37.95 23.20 -11.57
N LEU A 307 38.37 23.88 -12.64
CA LEU A 307 39.73 24.34 -12.84
C LEU A 307 39.73 25.88 -13.02
N GLN A 308 40.44 26.61 -12.14
CA GLN A 308 40.51 28.07 -12.15
C GLN A 308 41.94 28.52 -12.39
N ARG A 309 42.14 29.45 -13.34
CA ARG A 309 43.42 30.12 -13.60
C ARG A 309 43.56 31.35 -12.68
N SER A 310 44.65 31.43 -11.93
CA SER A 310 44.85 32.46 -10.90
C SER A 310 45.08 33.88 -11.46
N SER A 311 45.62 34.00 -12.69
CA SER A 311 45.97 35.29 -13.29
C SER A 311 44.81 36.21 -13.61
N ASP A 312 43.61 35.62 -13.88
CA ASP A 312 42.36 36.33 -14.26
C ASP A 312 41.13 35.81 -13.60
N TYR A 313 41.25 34.72 -12.77
CA TYR A 313 40.16 34.02 -12.09
C TYR A 313 39.16 33.35 -13.02
N TYR A 314 39.57 33.06 -14.27
CA TYR A 314 38.73 32.37 -15.24
C TYR A 314 38.71 30.89 -14.99
N TYR A 315 37.59 30.28 -15.33
CA TYR A 315 37.34 28.84 -15.21
C TYR A 315 37.40 28.15 -16.55
N TRP A 316 37.93 26.93 -16.57
CA TRP A 316 37.96 26.10 -17.76
C TRP A 316 36.57 25.50 -18.03
N SER A 317 36.04 25.71 -19.23
CA SER A 317 34.70 25.18 -19.65
C SER A 317 34.78 23.81 -20.30
N GLY A 318 35.98 23.24 -20.47
CA GLY A 318 36.22 22.08 -21.33
C GLY A 318 36.73 22.44 -22.72
N THR A 319 36.57 23.69 -23.16
CA THR A 319 36.99 24.19 -24.49
C THR A 319 37.63 25.57 -24.49
N PHE A 320 37.28 26.45 -23.57
CA PHE A 320 37.83 27.81 -23.43
C PHE A 320 37.83 28.26 -21.96
N TRP A 321 38.59 29.30 -21.66
CA TRP A 321 38.63 29.97 -20.36
C TRP A 321 37.59 31.10 -20.32
N GLY A 322 36.75 31.12 -19.26
CA GLY A 322 35.68 32.11 -19.09
C GLY A 322 35.43 32.49 -17.63
N PRO A 323 34.68 33.58 -17.37
CA PRO A 323 34.49 34.11 -16.02
C PRO A 323 33.48 33.28 -15.18
N THR A 324 32.75 32.37 -15.80
CA THR A 324 31.72 31.56 -15.12
C THR A 324 32.30 30.25 -14.64
N GLN A 325 32.14 29.94 -13.35
CA GLN A 325 32.55 28.66 -12.81
C GLN A 325 31.79 27.50 -13.50
N THR A 326 32.55 26.54 -13.98
CA THR A 326 32.01 25.33 -14.65
C THR A 326 32.51 24.10 -13.93
N TRP A 327 31.61 23.19 -13.68
CA TRP A 327 31.90 21.88 -13.17
C TRP A 327 31.96 20.87 -14.33
N LEU A 328 33.03 20.10 -14.38
CA LEU A 328 33.34 19.16 -15.45
C LEU A 328 33.37 17.76 -14.89
N SER A 329 32.92 16.79 -15.68
CA SER A 329 32.94 15.36 -15.32
C SER A 329 34.27 14.74 -15.74
N PRO A 330 35.13 14.32 -14.80
CA PRO A 330 36.32 13.54 -15.11
C PRO A 330 35.99 12.11 -15.49
N ASN A 331 36.96 11.34 -15.95
CA ASN A 331 36.84 9.91 -16.21
C ASN A 331 37.05 9.11 -14.92
N GLY A 332 36.14 8.17 -14.64
CA GLY A 332 36.17 7.32 -13.44
C GLY A 332 35.43 7.92 -12.26
N LEU A 333 35.27 7.14 -11.19
CA LEU A 333 34.57 7.52 -9.94
C LEU A 333 35.52 7.37 -8.75
N ALA A 334 35.75 6.17 -8.24
CA ALA A 334 36.60 5.92 -7.05
C ALA A 334 38.03 6.42 -7.25
N SER A 335 38.55 6.24 -8.45
CA SER A 335 39.77 6.90 -8.95
C SER A 335 39.37 7.62 -10.24
N TRP A 336 39.59 8.89 -10.29
CA TRP A 336 39.19 9.72 -11.40
C TRP A 336 40.36 10.49 -12.01
N SER A 337 40.26 10.86 -13.30
CA SER A 337 41.24 11.68 -13.99
C SER A 337 40.58 12.60 -15.02
N TYR A 338 41.20 13.76 -15.24
CA TYR A 338 40.78 14.74 -16.23
C TYR A 338 42.00 15.23 -17.02
N SER A 339 41.90 15.27 -18.34
CA SER A 339 43.00 15.72 -19.23
C SER A 339 42.69 17.08 -19.83
N ILE A 340 43.67 17.96 -19.76
CA ILE A 340 43.70 19.24 -20.49
C ILE A 340 45.06 19.32 -21.21
N ILE A 341 45.06 19.66 -22.52
CA ILE A 341 46.27 19.76 -23.30
C ILE A 341 47.03 21.03 -22.97
N ALA A 342 48.38 20.99 -23.01
CA ALA A 342 49.27 22.12 -22.69
C ALA A 342 48.95 23.39 -23.45
N PHE A 343 48.42 23.31 -24.68
CA PHE A 343 48.02 24.45 -25.50
C PHE A 343 47.07 25.44 -24.80
N TYR A 344 46.26 24.96 -23.87
CA TYR A 344 45.32 25.78 -23.09
C TYR A 344 45.92 26.34 -21.79
N LEU A 345 47.13 25.95 -21.45
CA LEU A 345 47.86 26.45 -20.27
C LEU A 345 48.74 27.65 -20.63
N ALA A 346 48.76 28.62 -19.76
CA ALA A 346 49.57 29.86 -19.95
C ALA A 346 50.85 29.78 -19.10
N ASP A 347 51.94 30.19 -19.68
CA ASP A 347 53.24 30.30 -19.00
C ASP A 347 53.15 31.22 -17.76
N GLY A 348 53.73 30.76 -16.65
CA GLY A 348 53.74 31.46 -15.37
C GLY A 348 52.38 31.45 -14.62
N ALA A 349 51.36 30.80 -15.15
CA ALA A 349 50.05 30.77 -14.50
C ALA A 349 49.92 29.61 -13.51
N THR A 350 49.31 29.85 -12.35
CA THR A 350 48.91 28.85 -11.37
C THR A 350 47.44 28.49 -11.60
N TYR A 351 47.16 27.23 -11.51
CA TYR A 351 45.85 26.62 -11.70
C TYR A 351 45.40 25.97 -10.42
N LEU A 352 44.23 26.40 -9.90
CA LEU A 352 43.55 25.77 -8.77
C LEU A 352 42.57 24.74 -9.29
N VAL A 353 42.72 23.53 -8.88
CA VAL A 353 41.79 22.42 -9.16
C VAL A 353 40.98 22.15 -7.89
N GLN A 354 39.66 22.11 -8.03
CA GLN A 354 38.78 21.69 -6.95
C GLN A 354 37.90 20.52 -7.41
N SER A 355 37.55 19.65 -6.50
CA SER A 355 36.67 18.50 -6.75
C SER A 355 35.53 18.43 -5.75
N ARG A 356 34.40 17.91 -6.18
CA ARG A 356 33.29 17.52 -5.33
C ARG A 356 32.72 16.18 -5.76
N ALA A 357 32.23 15.41 -4.79
CA ALA A 357 31.59 14.13 -5.03
C ALA A 357 30.12 14.17 -4.62
N THR A 358 29.33 13.34 -5.26
CA THR A 358 27.96 13.01 -4.87
C THR A 358 27.84 11.51 -4.81
N ASP A 359 27.27 10.95 -3.73
CA ASP A 359 27.04 9.53 -3.57
C ASP A 359 25.70 9.07 -4.21
N ILE A 360 25.40 7.77 -4.16
CA ILE A 360 24.15 7.19 -4.70
C ILE A 360 22.95 7.63 -3.86
N SER A 361 23.11 7.87 -2.57
CA SER A 361 22.06 8.37 -1.68
C SER A 361 21.65 9.81 -2.02
N GLY A 362 22.51 10.54 -2.78
CA GLY A 362 22.32 11.95 -3.15
C GLY A 362 22.92 12.94 -2.15
N ASN A 363 23.81 12.51 -1.23
CA ASN A 363 24.59 13.43 -0.41
C ASN A 363 25.67 14.07 -1.26
N VAL A 364 25.87 15.39 -1.11
CA VAL A 364 26.86 16.16 -1.85
C VAL A 364 27.93 16.64 -0.90
N GLN A 365 29.18 16.39 -1.25
CA GLN A 365 30.35 16.89 -0.51
C GLN A 365 30.29 18.41 -0.33
N THR A 366 30.49 18.88 0.89
CA THR A 366 30.45 20.32 1.23
C THR A 366 31.84 20.95 1.29
N SER A 367 32.85 20.20 1.74
CA SER A 367 34.27 20.64 1.79
C SER A 367 34.99 20.12 0.57
N LEU A 368 35.23 20.98 -0.43
CA LEU A 368 35.82 20.58 -1.71
C LEU A 368 37.23 20.01 -1.53
N GLY A 369 37.55 18.94 -2.27
CA GLY A 369 38.93 18.55 -2.50
C GLY A 369 39.66 19.66 -3.28
N SER A 370 40.92 19.94 -2.98
CA SER A 370 41.61 21.06 -3.61
C SER A 370 43.11 20.82 -3.68
N ASP A 371 43.71 21.14 -4.83
CA ASP A 371 45.15 21.15 -5.06
C ASP A 371 45.47 22.14 -6.21
N SER A 372 46.75 22.45 -6.43
CA SER A 372 47.13 23.45 -7.44
C SER A 372 48.50 23.10 -8.08
N PHE A 373 48.67 23.58 -9.30
CA PHE A 373 49.96 23.51 -10.02
C PHE A 373 50.25 24.80 -10.77
N THR A 374 51.54 25.07 -11.02
CA THR A 374 52.00 26.17 -11.87
C THR A 374 52.55 25.61 -13.17
N TYR A 375 52.13 26.18 -14.29
CA TYR A 375 52.69 25.86 -15.60
C TYR A 375 53.74 26.92 -15.96
N ASP A 376 55.04 26.45 -16.08
CA ASP A 376 56.21 27.33 -16.21
C ASP A 376 57.11 26.85 -17.37
N LEU A 377 57.22 27.68 -18.38
CA LEU A 377 58.09 27.46 -19.55
C LEU A 377 59.37 28.29 -19.49
N THR A 378 59.51 29.19 -18.49
CA THR A 378 60.64 30.11 -18.37
C THR A 378 61.86 29.38 -17.84
N ALA A 379 62.92 29.34 -18.62
CA ALA A 379 64.18 28.79 -18.18
C ALA A 379 64.84 29.69 -17.12
N PRO A 380 65.48 29.11 -16.09
CA PRO A 380 66.21 29.95 -15.12
C PRO A 380 67.36 30.69 -15.81
N GLU A 381 67.62 31.93 -15.39
CA GLU A 381 68.76 32.69 -15.86
C GLU A 381 70.06 31.97 -15.53
N PRO A 382 71.02 31.91 -16.46
CA PRO A 382 72.29 31.26 -16.19
C PRO A 382 73.05 32.01 -15.10
N GLY A 383 73.37 31.34 -14.03
CA GLY A 383 74.17 31.93 -12.97
C GLY A 383 75.50 32.42 -13.50
N THR A 384 75.95 33.62 -13.09
CA THR A 384 77.32 34.15 -13.39
C THR A 384 78.34 33.23 -12.68
N VAL A 385 79.06 32.47 -13.45
CA VAL A 385 80.27 31.79 -12.95
C VAL A 385 81.33 32.86 -12.78
N SER A 386 81.54 33.31 -11.55
CA SER A 386 82.77 34.09 -11.27
C SER A 386 83.91 33.03 -11.16
N ASP A 387 84.77 33.07 -12.15
CA ASP A 387 86.04 32.37 -12.12
C ASP A 387 86.99 32.98 -11.08
N GLY A 388 86.88 32.76 -9.88
CA GLY A 388 87.75 33.36 -8.81
C GLY A 388 89.20 33.55 -9.09
N LEU A 389 89.55 33.86 -10.32
CA LEU A 389 90.97 34.22 -10.73
C LEU A 389 91.12 35.73 -10.60
N THR A 390 91.27 36.27 -9.38
CA THR A 390 91.94 37.56 -9.19
C THR A 390 93.40 37.27 -9.38
N GLY A 391 93.95 37.75 -10.52
CA GLY A 391 95.35 37.80 -10.82
C GLY A 391 96.11 38.47 -9.69
N GLY A 392 97.05 37.72 -9.19
CA GLY A 392 98.17 38.24 -8.42
C GLY A 392 99.42 38.16 -9.24
N GLU A 393 99.74 39.28 -9.93
CA GLU A 393 101.06 39.46 -10.35
C GLU A 393 101.88 40.10 -9.23
N GLN A 394 102.90 39.50 -8.83
CA GLN A 394 104.36 39.75 -8.92
C GLN A 394 105.17 38.71 -8.22
#